data_66964eb9e68d7891b8db0ac117cdd1d6
#
_entry.id   66964eb9e68d7891b8db0ac117cdd1d6
#
_cell.length_a   1.000
_cell.length_b   1.000
_cell.length_c   1.000
_cell.angle_alpha   90.00
_cell.angle_beta   90.00
_cell.angle_gamma   90.00
#
_symmetry.space_group_name_H-M   'P 1'
#
loop_
_entity.id
_entity.type
_entity.pdbx_description
1 polymer ?
#
loop_
_entity_poly.entity_id
_entity_poly.type
_entity_poly.pdbx_seq_one_letter_code
_entity_poly.pdbx_strand_id
1 'polypeptide(L)'
;MKVKLAVLLPLLWCVTSGAAAPVMTPVKITDGVYMLGHSQGSGNSTVVITNDGVVVLDFHIDNADQTLAFIRKTTDKKIRYLISSHSAGDHASGAWHFREDNPIWIATKNQLHDLQMQEGKEFEERKNSNDPRFAAYRKGEQLKPDIGFDGSMALFFGGLTFQMTAEGRGHSTGDLTVYIPQKRVMLMGDLLDTEIHPGQGESAGVFFSNVKGWLQILDAVMARNLPVETYVPGHGPAHIGRGVKDLEEQKRYFVVMRDEVAKMVQAGKSLEQIEKEFKVPQEFAHYKRPERLRQFYKLFYHQLAETGY
;
A
#
# COMPACT_ATOMS: atom_id res chain seq x y z
N MET A 1 50.98 -13.24 54.19
CA MET A 1 49.61 -12.75 53.95
C MET A 1 49.54 -12.28 52.51
N LYS A 2 48.86 -13.03 51.65
CA LYS A 2 48.64 -12.68 50.20
C LYS A 2 47.22 -12.17 50.09
N VAL A 3 47.07 -10.88 49.78
CA VAL A 3 45.80 -10.24 49.53
C VAL A 3 45.39 -10.54 48.07
N LYS A 4 44.26 -11.24 47.90
CA LYS A 4 43.66 -11.42 46.57
C LYS A 4 42.77 -10.23 46.26
N LEU A 5 43.15 -9.47 45.23
CA LEU A 5 42.35 -8.41 44.66
C LEU A 5 41.28 -9.03 43.74
N ALA A 6 40.00 -8.92 44.09
CA ALA A 6 38.91 -9.32 43.25
C ALA A 6 38.57 -8.15 42.30
N VAL A 7 38.77 -8.37 41.01
CA VAL A 7 38.34 -7.44 39.95
C VAL A 7 36.87 -7.71 39.64
N LEU A 8 36.00 -6.80 40.03
CA LEU A 8 34.60 -6.76 39.61
C LEU A 8 34.54 -6.16 38.18
N LEU A 9 34.25 -6.99 37.20
CA LEU A 9 33.87 -6.53 35.87
C LEU A 9 32.41 -6.04 35.92
N PRO A 10 32.11 -4.82 35.45
CA PRO A 10 30.73 -4.40 35.29
C PRO A 10 30.09 -5.16 34.12
N LEU A 11 28.99 -5.89 34.39
CA LEU A 11 28.10 -6.37 33.37
C LEU A 11 27.46 -5.16 32.66
N LEU A 12 27.93 -4.85 31.45
CA LEU A 12 27.19 -3.98 30.54
C LEU A 12 25.93 -4.72 30.12
N TRP A 13 24.79 -4.33 30.68
CA TRP A 13 23.50 -4.67 30.16
C TRP A 13 23.34 -3.91 28.85
N CYS A 14 23.51 -4.61 27.73
CA CYS A 14 23.09 -4.12 26.42
C CYS A 14 21.57 -4.05 26.44
N VAL A 15 21.01 -2.87 26.72
CA VAL A 15 19.59 -2.58 26.49
C VAL A 15 19.43 -2.51 24.96
N THR A 16 19.06 -3.62 24.36
CA THR A 16 18.55 -3.61 23.00
C THR A 16 17.26 -2.79 23.03
N SER A 17 17.31 -1.56 22.57
CA SER A 17 16.11 -0.78 22.26
C SER A 17 15.39 -1.51 21.14
N GLY A 18 14.51 -2.43 21.50
CA GLY A 18 13.56 -3.00 20.57
C GLY A 18 12.73 -1.86 20.00
N ALA A 19 12.81 -1.62 18.70
CA ALA A 19 11.89 -0.71 18.04
C ALA A 19 10.47 -1.12 18.44
N ALA A 20 9.66 -0.16 18.88
CA ALA A 20 8.26 -0.43 19.22
C ALA A 20 7.58 -1.03 17.97
N ALA A 21 6.77 -2.07 18.17
CA ALA A 21 5.99 -2.66 17.08
C ALA A 21 5.17 -1.57 16.37
N PRO A 22 5.07 -1.61 15.04
CA PRO A 22 4.28 -0.64 14.30
C PRO A 22 2.82 -0.66 14.80
N VAL A 23 2.23 0.53 14.91
CA VAL A 23 0.87 0.68 15.44
C VAL A 23 -0.06 1.15 14.34
N MET A 24 -1.20 0.44 14.19
CA MET A 24 -2.29 0.86 13.32
C MET A 24 -3.17 1.88 14.05
N THR A 25 -3.36 3.04 13.45
CA THR A 25 -4.21 4.10 14.02
C THR A 25 -5.51 4.18 13.25
N PRO A 26 -6.66 3.91 13.87
CA PRO A 26 -7.96 4.00 13.21
C PRO A 26 -8.36 5.47 13.02
N VAL A 27 -8.74 5.80 11.78
CA VAL A 27 -9.33 7.08 11.38
C VAL A 27 -10.73 6.81 10.85
N LYS A 28 -11.75 7.43 11.42
CA LYS A 28 -13.12 7.33 10.91
C LYS A 28 -13.25 8.21 9.65
N ILE A 29 -13.42 7.58 8.49
CA ILE A 29 -13.62 8.28 7.21
C ILE A 29 -15.05 8.82 7.13
N THR A 30 -16.02 7.94 7.36
CA THR A 30 -17.44 8.27 7.48
C THR A 30 -18.12 7.18 8.32
N ASP A 31 -19.44 7.25 8.48
CA ASP A 31 -20.14 6.26 9.29
C ASP A 31 -20.02 4.84 8.76
N GLY A 32 -19.49 3.93 9.60
CA GLY A 32 -19.21 2.54 9.26
C GLY A 32 -17.96 2.34 8.38
N VAL A 33 -17.20 3.38 8.00
CA VAL A 33 -15.97 3.26 7.21
C VAL A 33 -14.79 3.82 8.00
N TYR A 34 -13.77 2.98 8.19
CA TYR A 34 -12.56 3.31 8.95
C TYR A 34 -11.32 2.94 8.14
N MET A 35 -10.34 3.83 8.09
CA MET A 35 -9.00 3.53 7.62
C MET A 35 -8.09 3.30 8.83
N LEU A 36 -7.33 2.23 8.82
CA LEU A 36 -6.27 1.98 9.80
C LEU A 36 -4.95 2.31 9.13
N GLY A 37 -4.37 3.44 9.50
CA GLY A 37 -3.11 3.92 8.98
C GLY A 37 -1.92 3.34 9.73
N HIS A 38 -0.89 2.92 9.01
CA HIS A 38 0.32 2.35 9.58
C HIS A 38 1.30 3.44 10.03
N SER A 39 1.75 3.39 11.29
CA SER A 39 2.61 4.43 11.89
C SER A 39 3.95 4.63 11.18
N GLN A 40 4.47 3.61 10.49
CA GLN A 40 5.71 3.64 9.73
C GLN A 40 5.49 3.74 8.21
N GLY A 41 4.24 4.04 7.77
CA GLY A 41 3.93 4.24 6.35
C GLY A 41 3.90 2.97 5.50
N SER A 42 3.66 1.79 6.07
CA SER A 42 3.25 0.59 5.32
C SER A 42 1.79 0.72 4.86
N GLY A 43 1.29 -0.26 4.09
CA GLY A 43 -0.05 -0.22 3.54
C GLY A 43 -1.16 0.04 4.57
N ASN A 44 -2.10 0.88 4.22
CA ASN A 44 -3.30 1.13 5.01
C ASN A 44 -4.29 -0.04 4.84
N SER A 45 -5.05 -0.34 5.90
CA SER A 45 -6.22 -1.23 5.79
C SER A 45 -7.50 -0.43 5.91
N THR A 46 -8.52 -0.76 5.13
CA THR A 46 -9.84 -0.13 5.28
C THR A 46 -10.87 -1.14 5.74
N VAL A 47 -11.63 -0.78 6.78
CA VAL A 47 -12.69 -1.58 7.38
C VAL A 47 -14.03 -0.94 7.09
N VAL A 48 -14.93 -1.67 6.45
CA VAL A 48 -16.30 -1.24 6.17
C VAL A 48 -17.29 -2.12 6.94
N ILE A 49 -17.93 -1.55 7.95
CA ILE A 49 -18.95 -2.22 8.75
C ILE A 49 -20.30 -1.98 8.07
N THR A 50 -20.92 -3.07 7.61
CA THR A 50 -22.22 -3.05 6.94
C THR A 50 -23.32 -3.63 7.83
N ASN A 51 -24.56 -3.68 7.34
CA ASN A 51 -25.67 -4.30 8.11
C ASN A 51 -25.43 -5.79 8.35
N ASP A 52 -24.82 -6.53 7.41
CA ASP A 52 -24.77 -7.99 7.40
C ASP A 52 -23.37 -8.57 7.71
N GLY A 53 -22.37 -7.71 7.92
CA GLY A 53 -21.00 -8.15 8.20
C GLY A 53 -19.99 -7.05 7.91
N VAL A 54 -18.72 -7.44 7.90
CA VAL A 54 -17.58 -6.55 7.66
C VAL A 54 -16.92 -6.90 6.33
N VAL A 55 -16.50 -5.87 5.59
CA VAL A 55 -15.62 -5.97 4.43
C VAL A 55 -14.29 -5.33 4.81
N VAL A 56 -13.18 -6.03 4.58
CA VAL A 56 -11.82 -5.50 4.80
C VAL A 56 -11.13 -5.33 3.45
N LEU A 57 -10.57 -4.15 3.24
CA LEU A 57 -9.78 -3.83 2.05
C LEU A 57 -8.34 -3.61 2.46
N ASP A 58 -7.45 -4.30 1.79
CA ASP A 58 -6.02 -4.37 2.04
C ASP A 58 -5.65 -4.85 3.45
N PHE A 59 -4.69 -5.74 3.51
CA PHE A 59 -4.34 -6.47 4.73
C PHE A 59 -2.89 -6.94 4.68
N HIS A 60 -2.00 -6.17 5.26
CA HIS A 60 -0.59 -6.55 5.41
C HIS A 60 -0.41 -7.55 6.55
N ILE A 61 0.48 -8.52 6.39
CA ILE A 61 0.71 -9.59 7.37
C ILE A 61 1.15 -9.05 8.76
N ASP A 62 1.87 -7.94 8.81
CA ASP A 62 2.34 -7.34 10.06
C ASP A 62 1.26 -6.55 10.81
N ASN A 63 0.13 -6.24 10.15
CA ASN A 63 -0.90 -5.33 10.65
C ASN A 63 -2.28 -5.98 10.76
N ALA A 64 -2.50 -7.08 10.06
CA ALA A 64 -3.83 -7.69 9.95
C ALA A 64 -4.37 -8.16 11.31
N ASP A 65 -3.52 -8.53 12.26
CA ASP A 65 -3.90 -8.85 13.63
C ASP A 65 -4.47 -7.63 14.37
N GLN A 66 -3.88 -6.44 14.17
CA GLN A 66 -4.37 -5.19 14.75
C GLN A 66 -5.68 -4.75 14.09
N THR A 67 -5.80 -4.94 12.77
CA THR A 67 -7.05 -4.71 12.05
C THR A 67 -8.16 -5.63 12.56
N LEU A 68 -7.87 -6.91 12.75
CA LEU A 68 -8.81 -7.88 13.34
C LEU A 68 -9.21 -7.46 14.76
N ALA A 69 -8.24 -7.08 15.60
CA ALA A 69 -8.52 -6.63 16.97
C ALA A 69 -9.40 -5.37 17.00
N PHE A 70 -9.16 -4.41 16.09
CA PHE A 70 -10.04 -3.24 15.93
C PHE A 70 -11.47 -3.64 15.55
N ILE A 71 -11.64 -4.54 14.59
CA ILE A 71 -12.96 -5.03 14.17
C ILE A 71 -13.68 -5.66 15.34
N ARG A 72 -13.05 -6.60 16.06
CA ARG A 72 -13.65 -7.32 17.22
C ARG A 72 -14.02 -6.39 18.38
N LYS A 73 -13.30 -5.28 18.54
CA LYS A 73 -13.63 -4.24 19.52
C LYS A 73 -14.81 -3.37 19.09
N THR A 74 -14.99 -3.18 17.77
CA THR A 74 -15.96 -2.22 17.22
C THR A 74 -17.31 -2.87 16.91
N THR A 75 -17.31 -4.17 16.55
CA THR A 75 -18.52 -4.91 16.18
C THR A 75 -18.35 -6.41 16.45
N ASP A 76 -19.46 -7.10 16.70
CA ASP A 76 -19.56 -8.57 16.79
C ASP A 76 -19.79 -9.26 15.44
N LYS A 77 -19.96 -8.47 14.37
CA LYS A 77 -20.22 -8.97 13.02
C LYS A 77 -19.01 -9.70 12.45
N LYS A 78 -19.27 -10.78 11.70
CA LYS A 78 -18.22 -11.53 11.01
C LYS A 78 -17.68 -10.77 9.83
N ILE A 79 -16.39 -10.99 9.53
CA ILE A 79 -15.77 -10.54 8.29
C ILE A 79 -16.26 -11.48 7.18
N ARG A 80 -16.89 -10.91 6.16
CA ARG A 80 -17.54 -11.68 5.08
C ARG A 80 -16.76 -11.59 3.76
N TYR A 81 -16.07 -10.47 3.55
CA TYR A 81 -15.29 -10.25 2.34
C TYR A 81 -13.95 -9.62 2.64
N LEU A 82 -12.94 -10.05 1.91
CA LEU A 82 -11.65 -9.41 1.76
C LEU A 82 -11.54 -8.90 0.31
N ILE A 83 -10.96 -7.72 0.14
CA ILE A 83 -10.70 -7.15 -1.19
C ILE A 83 -9.28 -6.61 -1.16
N SER A 84 -8.41 -7.00 -2.09
CA SER A 84 -7.08 -6.41 -2.23
C SER A 84 -7.05 -5.40 -3.36
N SER A 85 -6.48 -4.23 -3.13
CA SER A 85 -6.31 -3.19 -4.16
C SER A 85 -5.30 -3.62 -5.22
N HIS A 86 -4.27 -4.38 -4.81
CA HIS A 86 -3.28 -5.00 -5.67
C HIS A 86 -2.57 -6.16 -4.95
N SER A 87 -1.63 -6.82 -5.60
CA SER A 87 -1.02 -8.08 -5.12
C SER A 87 0.15 -7.89 -4.17
N ALA A 88 0.72 -6.68 -4.02
CA ALA A 88 1.91 -6.46 -3.20
C ALA A 88 1.73 -6.92 -1.74
N GLY A 89 2.81 -7.40 -1.14
CA GLY A 89 2.76 -8.04 0.17
C GLY A 89 2.21 -7.15 1.29
N ASP A 90 2.40 -5.83 1.22
CA ASP A 90 1.84 -4.90 2.21
C ASP A 90 0.34 -4.57 2.02
N HIS A 91 -0.29 -5.18 1.01
CA HIS A 91 -1.74 -5.09 0.76
C HIS A 91 -2.45 -6.45 0.74
N ALA A 92 -1.75 -7.56 0.45
CA ALA A 92 -2.40 -8.85 0.21
C ALA A 92 -1.88 -10.02 1.08
N SER A 93 -0.80 -9.86 1.85
CA SER A 93 -0.15 -10.99 2.54
C SER A 93 -0.81 -11.44 3.85
N GLY A 94 -1.74 -10.66 4.40
CA GLY A 94 -2.31 -10.90 5.73
C GLY A 94 -3.68 -11.59 5.75
N ALA A 95 -4.19 -12.09 4.60
CA ALA A 95 -5.52 -12.70 4.50
C ALA A 95 -5.75 -13.84 5.52
N TRP A 96 -4.72 -14.61 5.84
CA TRP A 96 -4.78 -15.76 6.76
C TRP A 96 -5.19 -15.37 8.20
N HIS A 97 -5.00 -14.12 8.63
CA HIS A 97 -5.44 -13.66 9.95
C HIS A 97 -6.97 -13.68 10.10
N PHE A 98 -7.70 -13.60 9.00
CA PHE A 98 -9.17 -13.54 9.00
C PHE A 98 -9.84 -14.89 8.76
N ARG A 99 -9.08 -15.98 8.62
CA ARG A 99 -9.57 -17.32 8.24
C ARG A 99 -10.66 -17.90 9.16
N GLU A 100 -10.71 -17.49 10.43
CA GLU A 100 -11.72 -17.97 11.36
C GLU A 100 -13.15 -17.58 10.97
N ASP A 101 -13.31 -16.43 10.32
CA ASP A 101 -14.59 -15.97 9.79
C ASP A 101 -14.91 -16.57 8.40
N ASN A 102 -13.96 -17.23 7.77
CA ASN A 102 -14.03 -17.79 6.42
C ASN A 102 -14.54 -16.78 5.39
N PRO A 103 -13.90 -15.60 5.25
CA PRO A 103 -14.31 -14.58 4.29
C PRO A 103 -14.02 -15.01 2.87
N ILE A 104 -14.79 -14.47 1.92
CA ILE A 104 -14.52 -14.60 0.49
C ILE A 104 -13.54 -13.51 0.07
N TRP A 105 -12.41 -13.86 -0.52
CA TRP A 105 -11.43 -12.91 -1.03
C TRP A 105 -11.66 -12.62 -2.52
N ILE A 106 -11.88 -11.35 -2.86
CA ILE A 106 -12.11 -10.85 -4.22
C ILE A 106 -10.87 -10.05 -4.66
N ALA A 107 -10.38 -10.32 -5.87
CA ALA A 107 -9.25 -9.65 -6.48
C ALA A 107 -9.42 -9.57 -8.01
N THR A 108 -8.55 -8.83 -8.70
CA THR A 108 -8.49 -8.92 -10.17
C THR A 108 -7.78 -10.21 -10.61
N LYS A 109 -8.00 -10.66 -11.84
CA LYS A 109 -7.27 -11.83 -12.38
C LYS A 109 -5.76 -11.57 -12.47
N ASN A 110 -5.35 -10.34 -12.74
CA ASN A 110 -3.93 -10.00 -12.75
C ASN A 110 -3.31 -10.16 -11.35
N GLN A 111 -4.00 -9.71 -10.30
CA GLN A 111 -3.54 -9.94 -8.92
C GLN A 111 -3.44 -11.44 -8.61
N LEU A 112 -4.44 -12.23 -9.00
CA LEU A 112 -4.40 -13.68 -8.81
C LEU A 112 -3.18 -14.30 -9.51
N HIS A 113 -2.88 -13.86 -10.72
CA HIS A 113 -1.68 -14.29 -11.44
C HIS A 113 -0.40 -13.90 -10.68
N ASP A 114 -0.25 -12.65 -10.27
CA ASP A 114 0.94 -12.17 -9.57
C ASP A 114 1.14 -12.88 -8.23
N LEU A 115 0.07 -13.11 -7.45
CA LEU A 115 0.10 -13.87 -6.21
C LEU A 115 0.50 -15.34 -6.42
N GLN A 116 0.20 -15.92 -7.57
CA GLN A 116 0.61 -17.30 -7.90
C GLN A 116 2.08 -17.37 -8.35
N MET A 117 2.57 -16.34 -9.00
CA MET A 117 3.90 -16.32 -9.62
C MET A 117 4.93 -15.69 -8.70
N GLN A 118 4.97 -14.38 -8.64
CA GLN A 118 6.03 -13.62 -8.01
C GLN A 118 5.80 -13.38 -6.52
N GLU A 119 4.65 -12.82 -6.17
CA GLU A 119 4.34 -12.50 -4.77
C GLU A 119 4.32 -13.76 -3.90
N GLY A 120 3.86 -14.88 -4.48
CA GLY A 120 3.92 -16.18 -3.83
C GLY A 120 5.32 -16.66 -3.56
N LYS A 121 6.22 -16.47 -4.50
CA LYS A 121 7.63 -16.81 -4.34
C LYS A 121 8.28 -15.93 -3.26
N GLU A 122 8.03 -14.62 -3.31
CA GLU A 122 8.54 -13.69 -2.30
C GLU A 122 7.99 -13.98 -0.90
N PHE A 123 6.72 -14.37 -0.80
CA PHE A 123 6.13 -14.78 0.48
C PHE A 123 6.89 -15.99 1.07
N GLU A 124 7.13 -17.03 0.28
CA GLU A 124 7.87 -18.21 0.72
C GLU A 124 9.34 -17.89 1.04
N GLU A 125 9.99 -17.02 0.28
CA GLU A 125 11.35 -16.54 0.58
C GLU A 125 11.40 -15.82 1.93
N ARG A 126 10.47 -14.91 2.19
CA ARG A 126 10.34 -14.20 3.47
C ARG A 126 10.01 -15.15 4.62
N LYS A 127 9.13 -16.12 4.40
CA LYS A 127 8.75 -17.14 5.38
C LYS A 127 9.93 -18.01 5.80
N ASN A 128 10.81 -18.37 4.88
CA ASN A 128 12.01 -19.16 5.12
C ASN A 128 13.23 -18.33 5.57
N SER A 129 13.11 -17.01 5.62
CA SER A 129 14.18 -16.11 6.05
C SER A 129 14.33 -16.08 7.57
N ASN A 130 15.58 -16.02 8.04
CA ASN A 130 15.91 -15.78 9.45
C ASN A 130 15.89 -14.29 9.82
N ASP A 131 15.67 -13.39 8.86
CA ASP A 131 15.59 -11.95 9.11
C ASP A 131 14.42 -11.64 10.06
N PRO A 132 14.67 -10.94 11.19
CA PRO A 132 13.63 -10.61 12.16
C PRO A 132 12.49 -9.75 11.58
N ARG A 133 12.75 -8.99 10.50
CA ARG A 133 11.72 -8.22 9.80
C ARG A 133 10.61 -9.09 9.20
N PHE A 134 10.89 -10.37 8.93
CA PHE A 134 9.94 -11.32 8.35
C PHE A 134 9.34 -12.29 9.39
N ALA A 135 9.38 -11.92 10.68
CA ALA A 135 8.87 -12.81 11.75
C ALA A 135 7.39 -13.18 11.58
N ALA A 136 6.56 -12.28 11.08
CA ALA A 136 5.15 -12.54 10.83
C ALA A 136 4.93 -13.57 9.71
N TYR A 137 5.74 -13.53 8.66
CA TYR A 137 5.66 -14.47 7.54
C TYR A 137 5.91 -15.93 7.98
N ARG A 138 6.80 -16.17 8.95
CA ARG A 138 7.10 -17.54 9.45
C ARG A 138 5.87 -18.23 10.06
N LYS A 139 4.92 -17.47 10.59
CA LYS A 139 3.67 -17.99 11.16
C LYS A 139 2.51 -17.93 10.18
N GLY A 140 2.69 -17.17 9.09
CA GLY A 140 1.65 -16.90 8.12
C GLY A 140 1.47 -18.03 7.11
N GLU A 141 0.35 -17.96 6.43
CA GLU A 141 0.00 -18.79 5.28
C GLU A 141 -0.44 -17.89 4.14
N GLN A 142 0.09 -18.11 2.95
CA GLN A 142 -0.36 -17.38 1.78
C GLN A 142 -1.64 -18.00 1.25
N LEU A 143 -2.76 -17.31 1.49
CA LEU A 143 -4.04 -17.65 0.89
C LEU A 143 -4.12 -17.09 -0.54
N LYS A 144 -5.11 -17.54 -1.28
CA LYS A 144 -5.40 -17.09 -2.65
C LYS A 144 -6.79 -16.49 -2.71
N PRO A 145 -7.03 -15.52 -3.61
CA PRO A 145 -8.38 -15.03 -3.87
C PRO A 145 -9.33 -16.15 -4.31
N ASP A 146 -10.56 -16.10 -3.82
CA ASP A 146 -11.64 -17.01 -4.19
C ASP A 146 -12.31 -16.59 -5.51
N ILE A 147 -12.39 -15.26 -5.73
CA ILE A 147 -13.01 -14.66 -6.91
C ILE A 147 -12.00 -13.76 -7.62
N GLY A 148 -11.71 -14.11 -8.88
CA GLY A 148 -10.91 -13.28 -9.78
C GLY A 148 -11.79 -12.70 -10.89
N PHE A 149 -11.74 -11.38 -11.13
CA PHE A 149 -12.51 -10.71 -12.17
C PHE A 149 -11.66 -9.80 -13.05
N ASP A 150 -12.19 -9.46 -14.23
CA ASP A 150 -11.66 -8.46 -15.14
C ASP A 150 -12.70 -7.34 -15.36
N GLY A 151 -12.23 -6.15 -15.75
CA GLY A 151 -13.12 -5.02 -16.04
C GLY A 151 -13.77 -4.48 -14.77
N SER A 152 -15.06 -4.72 -14.57
CA SER A 152 -15.80 -4.21 -13.41
C SER A 152 -16.68 -5.26 -12.77
N MET A 153 -16.85 -5.14 -11.45
CA MET A 153 -17.72 -6.01 -10.66
C MET A 153 -18.44 -5.16 -9.59
N ALA A 154 -19.69 -5.49 -9.28
CA ALA A 154 -20.44 -4.91 -8.19
C ALA A 154 -20.79 -5.97 -7.16
N LEU A 155 -20.42 -5.73 -5.90
CA LEU A 155 -20.84 -6.52 -4.75
C LEU A 155 -21.92 -5.74 -4.00
N PHE A 156 -23.12 -6.31 -3.89
CA PHE A 156 -24.23 -5.77 -3.08
C PHE A 156 -24.24 -6.50 -1.74
N PHE A 157 -23.86 -5.79 -0.67
CA PHE A 157 -23.73 -6.43 0.62
C PHE A 157 -24.04 -5.47 1.79
N GLY A 158 -24.90 -5.91 2.69
CA GLY A 158 -25.22 -5.21 3.93
C GLY A 158 -25.76 -3.79 3.74
N GLY A 159 -26.53 -3.56 2.68
CA GLY A 159 -27.11 -2.25 2.33
C GLY A 159 -26.13 -1.32 1.60
N LEU A 160 -24.94 -1.77 1.28
CA LEU A 160 -23.92 -1.02 0.50
C LEU A 160 -23.66 -1.69 -0.85
N THR A 161 -23.18 -0.89 -1.78
CA THR A 161 -22.68 -1.34 -3.08
C THR A 161 -21.18 -1.07 -3.14
N PHE A 162 -20.40 -2.09 -3.41
CA PHE A 162 -18.97 -1.98 -3.67
C PHE A 162 -18.76 -2.09 -5.18
N GLN A 163 -18.59 -0.96 -5.84
CA GLN A 163 -18.30 -0.90 -7.27
C GLN A 163 -16.80 -1.02 -7.48
N MET A 164 -16.36 -2.19 -7.91
CA MET A 164 -14.96 -2.54 -8.14
C MET A 164 -14.61 -2.35 -9.60
N THR A 165 -13.48 -1.69 -9.88
CA THR A 165 -12.96 -1.53 -11.25
C THR A 165 -11.51 -1.99 -11.29
N ALA A 166 -11.22 -2.96 -12.16
CA ALA A 166 -9.85 -3.32 -12.50
C ALA A 166 -9.28 -2.24 -13.42
N GLU A 167 -8.42 -1.38 -12.87
CA GLU A 167 -7.91 -0.18 -13.56
C GLU A 167 -6.80 -0.50 -14.57
N GLY A 168 -6.20 -1.66 -14.45
CA GLY A 168 -5.08 -2.06 -15.28
C GLY A 168 -3.72 -1.76 -14.63
N ARG A 169 -2.72 -1.39 -15.45
CA ARG A 169 -1.34 -1.23 -15.01
C ARG A 169 -0.99 0.23 -14.72
N GLY A 170 -0.98 0.60 -13.45
CA GLY A 170 -0.52 1.87 -12.92
C GLY A 170 0.62 1.69 -11.94
N HIS A 171 0.29 1.54 -10.64
CA HIS A 171 1.23 1.15 -9.59
C HIS A 171 1.68 -0.31 -9.75
N SER A 172 0.75 -1.20 -10.03
CA SER A 172 0.96 -2.63 -10.23
C SER A 172 0.44 -3.11 -11.61
N THR A 173 0.46 -4.40 -11.85
CA THR A 173 -0.11 -5.00 -13.06
C THR A 173 -1.62 -5.13 -12.99
N GLY A 174 -2.22 -5.06 -11.79
CA GLY A 174 -3.61 -5.38 -11.52
C GLY A 174 -4.26 -4.45 -10.50
N ASP A 175 -4.09 -3.13 -10.63
CA ASP A 175 -4.67 -2.16 -9.71
C ASP A 175 -6.19 -2.18 -9.74
N LEU A 176 -6.78 -2.10 -8.55
CA LEU A 176 -8.21 -2.13 -8.30
C LEU A 176 -8.65 -0.90 -7.50
N THR A 177 -9.70 -0.21 -7.96
CA THR A 177 -10.40 0.79 -7.16
C THR A 177 -11.76 0.28 -6.71
N VAL A 178 -12.21 0.75 -5.52
CA VAL A 178 -13.52 0.39 -4.98
C VAL A 178 -14.29 1.63 -4.59
N TYR A 179 -15.38 1.94 -5.30
CA TYR A 179 -16.27 3.03 -4.99
C TYR A 179 -17.49 2.54 -4.20
N ILE A 180 -17.81 3.22 -3.10
CA ILE A 180 -18.98 2.96 -2.26
C ILE A 180 -19.92 4.16 -2.35
N PRO A 181 -20.92 4.16 -3.28
CA PRO A 181 -21.76 5.33 -3.55
C PRO A 181 -22.48 5.85 -2.31
N GLN A 182 -23.03 4.97 -1.48
CA GLN A 182 -23.80 5.32 -0.29
C GLN A 182 -22.94 6.02 0.78
N LYS A 183 -21.61 5.88 0.68
CA LYS A 183 -20.63 6.50 1.59
C LYS A 183 -19.86 7.64 0.95
N ARG A 184 -19.97 7.81 -0.37
CA ARG A 184 -19.22 8.80 -1.18
C ARG A 184 -17.73 8.67 -0.98
N VAL A 185 -17.25 7.43 -0.82
CA VAL A 185 -15.85 7.06 -0.58
C VAL A 185 -15.35 6.20 -1.72
N MET A 186 -14.13 6.46 -2.19
CA MET A 186 -13.42 5.61 -3.13
C MET A 186 -12.08 5.20 -2.53
N LEU A 187 -11.82 3.87 -2.52
CA LEU A 187 -10.55 3.29 -2.09
C LEU A 187 -9.68 3.13 -3.32
N MET A 188 -8.46 3.65 -3.26
CA MET A 188 -7.57 3.78 -4.41
C MET A 188 -6.40 2.79 -4.38
N GLY A 189 -6.12 2.14 -3.24
CA GLY A 189 -4.85 1.46 -3.05
C GLY A 189 -3.68 2.40 -3.37
N ASP A 190 -2.60 1.86 -3.88
CA ASP A 190 -1.38 2.63 -4.20
C ASP A 190 -1.48 3.46 -5.49
N LEU A 191 -2.65 3.49 -6.12
CA LEU A 191 -2.93 4.53 -7.11
C LEU A 191 -3.00 5.92 -6.48
N LEU A 192 -3.13 6.00 -5.15
CA LEU A 192 -3.06 7.22 -4.37
C LEU A 192 -2.18 7.02 -3.13
N ASP A 193 -1.09 7.75 -3.06
CA ASP A 193 -0.25 7.94 -1.87
C ASP A 193 -0.32 9.40 -1.42
N THR A 194 -0.58 9.66 -0.15
CA THR A 194 -0.72 11.02 0.39
C THR A 194 0.44 11.35 1.34
N GLU A 195 1.07 12.49 1.16
CA GLU A 195 2.21 12.94 1.99
C GLU A 195 3.38 11.95 2.10
N ILE A 196 3.43 11.00 1.18
CA ILE A 196 4.47 9.96 1.08
C ILE A 196 4.96 9.92 -0.36
N HIS A 197 6.27 9.78 -0.57
CA HIS A 197 6.78 9.52 -1.92
C HIS A 197 6.22 8.18 -2.42
N PRO A 198 5.52 8.16 -3.57
CA PRO A 198 4.88 6.97 -4.09
C PRO A 198 5.85 5.80 -4.26
N GLY A 199 5.42 4.61 -3.84
CA GLY A 199 6.15 3.39 -4.07
C GLY A 199 6.17 3.03 -5.54
N GLN A 200 7.26 2.39 -5.98
CA GLN A 200 7.37 1.85 -7.34
C GLN A 200 7.57 0.34 -7.21
N GLY A 201 6.65 -0.43 -7.77
CA GLY A 201 6.78 -1.88 -7.77
C GLY A 201 7.98 -2.30 -8.62
N GLU A 202 9.03 -2.81 -7.99
CA GLU A 202 10.19 -3.39 -8.67
C GLU A 202 10.53 -4.73 -8.02
N SER A 203 10.69 -5.77 -8.83
CA SER A 203 11.26 -7.02 -8.39
C SER A 203 12.24 -7.57 -9.41
N ALA A 204 13.37 -8.08 -8.93
CA ALA A 204 14.45 -8.60 -9.76
C ALA A 204 14.89 -7.65 -10.91
N GLY A 205 14.80 -6.33 -10.69
CA GLY A 205 15.17 -5.32 -11.68
C GLY A 205 14.09 -5.03 -12.73
N VAL A 206 12.91 -5.61 -12.60
CA VAL A 206 11.76 -5.34 -13.47
C VAL A 206 10.75 -4.46 -12.74
N PHE A 207 10.39 -3.34 -13.36
CA PHE A 207 9.35 -2.46 -12.82
C PHE A 207 7.96 -2.97 -13.21
N PHE A 208 7.09 -3.14 -12.19
CA PHE A 208 5.66 -3.38 -12.41
C PHE A 208 4.90 -2.09 -12.62
N SER A 209 5.35 -1.01 -11.98
CA SER A 209 4.75 0.31 -12.12
C SER A 209 4.96 0.88 -13.51
N ASN A 210 3.93 1.56 -14.00
CA ASN A 210 3.93 2.30 -15.26
C ASN A 210 3.33 3.68 -15.02
N VAL A 211 4.18 4.70 -14.87
CA VAL A 211 3.71 6.05 -14.53
C VAL A 211 2.80 6.64 -15.60
N LYS A 212 3.04 6.35 -16.88
CA LYS A 212 2.14 6.78 -17.96
C LYS A 212 0.75 6.18 -17.79
N GLY A 213 0.68 4.86 -17.57
CA GLY A 213 -0.58 4.17 -17.27
C GLY A 213 -1.22 4.70 -15.99
N TRP A 214 -0.43 4.96 -14.96
CA TRP A 214 -0.91 5.53 -13.70
C TRP A 214 -1.57 6.90 -13.89
N LEU A 215 -0.92 7.81 -14.63
CA LEU A 215 -1.50 9.11 -14.97
C LEU A 215 -2.80 8.96 -15.77
N GLN A 216 -2.85 8.02 -16.73
CA GLN A 216 -4.08 7.72 -17.49
C GLN A 216 -5.20 7.19 -16.59
N ILE A 217 -4.88 6.34 -15.61
CA ILE A 217 -5.85 5.85 -14.62
C ILE A 217 -6.39 6.99 -13.78
N LEU A 218 -5.53 7.87 -13.25
CA LEU A 218 -5.98 9.04 -12.47
C LEU A 218 -6.90 9.93 -13.30
N ASP A 219 -6.56 10.20 -14.57
CA ASP A 219 -7.42 10.96 -15.48
C ASP A 219 -8.76 10.26 -15.73
N ALA A 220 -8.77 8.95 -15.94
CA ALA A 220 -9.98 8.18 -16.14
C ALA A 220 -10.88 8.14 -14.90
N VAL A 221 -10.28 8.01 -13.70
CA VAL A 221 -11.03 8.06 -12.43
C VAL A 221 -11.69 9.44 -12.25
N MET A 222 -10.94 10.52 -12.47
CA MET A 222 -11.48 11.89 -12.39
C MET A 222 -12.58 12.14 -13.43
N ALA A 223 -12.42 11.64 -14.65
CA ALA A 223 -13.38 11.81 -15.75
C ALA A 223 -14.73 11.09 -15.50
N ARG A 224 -14.78 10.10 -14.60
CA ARG A 224 -16.06 9.47 -14.17
C ARG A 224 -16.98 10.45 -13.47
N ASN A 225 -16.45 11.56 -12.97
CA ASN A 225 -17.19 12.61 -12.27
C ASN A 225 -18.16 12.09 -11.20
N LEU A 226 -17.71 11.07 -10.46
CA LEU A 226 -18.47 10.47 -9.36
C LEU A 226 -18.47 11.41 -8.14
N PRO A 227 -19.57 11.45 -7.36
CA PRO A 227 -19.68 12.30 -6.19
C PRO A 227 -18.87 11.75 -5.00
N VAL A 228 -17.54 11.63 -5.18
CA VAL A 228 -16.62 11.16 -4.14
C VAL A 228 -16.23 12.32 -3.23
N GLU A 229 -16.45 12.16 -1.94
CA GLU A 229 -16.02 13.13 -0.91
C GLU A 229 -14.62 12.83 -0.38
N THR A 230 -14.28 11.54 -0.27
CA THR A 230 -12.98 11.12 0.25
C THR A 230 -12.41 9.99 -0.60
N TYR A 231 -11.21 10.20 -1.09
CA TYR A 231 -10.38 9.14 -1.66
C TYR A 231 -9.49 8.57 -0.56
N VAL A 232 -9.52 7.26 -0.35
CA VAL A 232 -8.72 6.58 0.67
C VAL A 232 -7.44 6.06 0.03
N PRO A 233 -6.26 6.52 0.49
CA PRO A 233 -4.99 6.14 -0.09
C PRO A 233 -4.53 4.75 0.37
N GLY A 234 -3.65 4.12 -0.41
CA GLY A 234 -2.94 2.91 -0.01
C GLY A 234 -1.89 3.21 1.07
N HIS A 235 -1.24 4.36 1.00
CA HIS A 235 -0.28 4.83 1.99
C HIS A 235 -0.52 6.29 2.36
N GLY A 236 -0.16 6.64 3.60
CA GLY A 236 -0.29 7.99 4.12
C GLY A 236 -1.67 8.29 4.70
N PRO A 237 -1.92 9.53 5.13
CA PRO A 237 -3.17 9.92 5.78
C PRO A 237 -4.32 10.07 4.79
N ALA A 238 -5.54 9.71 5.19
CA ALA A 238 -6.73 10.07 4.41
C ALA A 238 -7.12 11.54 4.68
N HIS A 239 -7.32 12.30 3.61
CA HIS A 239 -7.78 13.68 3.69
C HIS A 239 -9.29 13.74 3.53
N ILE A 240 -10.02 13.68 4.65
CA ILE A 240 -11.47 13.59 4.66
C ILE A 240 -12.11 14.84 4.03
N GLY A 241 -12.99 14.62 3.06
CA GLY A 241 -13.73 15.68 2.39
C GLY A 241 -12.93 16.49 1.36
N ARG A 242 -11.67 16.13 1.07
CA ARG A 242 -10.82 16.85 0.11
C ARG A 242 -11.20 16.56 -1.35
N GLY A 243 -11.87 15.44 -1.59
CA GLY A 243 -12.37 15.05 -2.91
C GLY A 243 -11.27 14.91 -3.95
N VAL A 244 -11.56 15.28 -5.18
CA VAL A 244 -10.68 15.12 -6.35
C VAL A 244 -9.29 15.77 -6.20
N LYS A 245 -9.13 16.71 -5.27
CA LYS A 245 -7.85 17.41 -5.05
C LYS A 245 -6.68 16.49 -4.69
N ASP A 246 -6.96 15.35 -4.05
CA ASP A 246 -5.92 14.36 -3.75
C ASP A 246 -5.40 13.71 -5.03
N LEU A 247 -6.28 13.39 -5.98
CA LEU A 247 -5.88 12.83 -7.28
C LEU A 247 -5.13 13.86 -8.14
N GLU A 248 -5.56 15.13 -8.10
CA GLU A 248 -4.88 16.23 -8.79
C GLU A 248 -3.46 16.44 -8.23
N GLU A 249 -3.29 16.34 -6.90
CA GLU A 249 -1.98 16.45 -6.24
C GLU A 249 -1.08 15.26 -6.59
N GLN A 250 -1.60 14.03 -6.55
CA GLN A 250 -0.87 12.83 -6.98
C GLN A 250 -0.40 12.95 -8.43
N LYS A 251 -1.29 13.38 -9.33
CA LYS A 251 -0.94 13.63 -10.73
C LYS A 251 0.14 14.70 -10.87
N ARG A 252 -0.03 15.84 -10.18
CA ARG A 252 0.95 16.94 -10.16
C ARG A 252 2.32 16.45 -9.66
N TYR A 253 2.34 15.65 -8.61
CA TYR A 253 3.57 15.06 -8.10
C TYR A 253 4.34 14.33 -9.21
N PHE A 254 3.70 13.42 -9.91
CA PHE A 254 4.35 12.67 -10.99
C PHE A 254 4.85 13.56 -12.13
N VAL A 255 4.07 14.53 -12.56
CA VAL A 255 4.45 15.45 -13.65
C VAL A 255 5.66 16.28 -13.25
N VAL A 256 5.62 16.92 -12.09
CA VAL A 256 6.71 17.78 -11.61
C VAL A 256 7.99 16.99 -11.39
N MET A 257 7.91 15.84 -10.71
CA MET A 257 9.07 15.01 -10.41
C MET A 257 9.70 14.44 -11.69
N ARG A 258 8.88 13.98 -12.65
CA ARG A 258 9.33 13.52 -13.96
C ARG A 258 10.08 14.64 -14.70
N ASP A 259 9.50 15.84 -14.76
CA ASP A 259 10.07 16.97 -15.49
C ASP A 259 11.41 17.41 -14.90
N GLU A 260 11.57 17.35 -13.57
CA GLU A 260 12.88 17.61 -12.95
C GLU A 260 13.91 16.53 -13.28
N VAL A 261 13.55 15.26 -13.28
CA VAL A 261 14.44 14.18 -13.73
C VAL A 261 14.79 14.35 -15.21
N ALA A 262 13.80 14.70 -16.07
CA ALA A 262 14.01 14.91 -17.49
C ALA A 262 15.03 16.02 -17.78
N LYS A 263 14.99 17.15 -17.07
CA LYS A 263 15.97 18.22 -17.17
C LYS A 263 17.40 17.71 -16.90
N MET A 264 17.55 16.85 -15.89
CA MET A 264 18.87 16.29 -15.54
C MET A 264 19.36 15.29 -16.59
N VAL A 265 18.47 14.46 -17.14
CA VAL A 265 18.78 13.54 -18.25
C VAL A 265 19.20 14.31 -19.50
N GLN A 266 18.47 15.36 -19.86
CA GLN A 266 18.80 16.25 -21.00
C GLN A 266 20.15 16.99 -20.83
N ALA A 267 20.52 17.25 -19.57
CA ALA A 267 21.83 17.79 -19.22
C ALA A 267 22.96 16.72 -19.24
N GLY A 268 22.67 15.50 -19.68
CA GLY A 268 23.65 14.42 -19.81
C GLY A 268 24.02 13.75 -18.48
N LYS A 269 23.24 13.93 -17.40
CA LYS A 269 23.54 13.32 -16.11
C LYS A 269 23.23 11.83 -16.11
N SER A 270 24.15 11.04 -15.54
CA SER A 270 23.91 9.62 -15.27
C SER A 270 22.90 9.43 -14.12
N LEU A 271 22.33 8.23 -14.03
CA LEU A 271 21.43 7.86 -12.91
C LEU A 271 22.09 8.11 -11.54
N GLU A 272 23.37 7.74 -11.38
CA GLU A 272 24.13 7.97 -10.15
C GLU A 272 24.26 9.47 -9.80
N GLN A 273 24.46 10.31 -10.81
CA GLN A 273 24.51 11.76 -10.62
C GLN A 273 23.12 12.30 -10.24
N ILE A 274 22.06 11.78 -10.86
CA ILE A 274 20.67 12.16 -10.51
C ILE A 274 20.37 11.76 -9.07
N GLU A 275 20.65 10.53 -8.66
CA GLU A 275 20.44 10.08 -7.27
C GLU A 275 21.15 10.97 -6.23
N LYS A 276 22.33 11.47 -6.57
CA LYS A 276 23.14 12.32 -5.67
C LYS A 276 22.73 13.78 -5.65
N GLU A 277 22.29 14.32 -6.77
CA GLU A 277 22.13 15.76 -6.98
C GLU A 277 20.67 16.22 -7.02
N PHE A 278 19.73 15.30 -7.20
CA PHE A 278 18.31 15.63 -7.28
C PHE A 278 17.83 16.28 -5.97
N LYS A 279 17.12 17.37 -6.13
CA LYS A 279 16.46 18.06 -5.03
C LYS A 279 14.97 17.95 -5.21
N VAL A 280 14.30 17.37 -4.22
CA VAL A 280 12.84 17.33 -4.18
C VAL A 280 12.30 18.75 -4.25
N PRO A 281 11.38 19.07 -5.18
CA PRO A 281 10.72 20.36 -5.23
C PRO A 281 10.13 20.77 -3.90
N GLN A 282 10.19 22.06 -3.55
CA GLN A 282 9.80 22.58 -2.24
C GLN A 282 8.37 22.20 -1.85
N GLU A 283 7.47 22.13 -2.81
CA GLU A 283 6.07 21.74 -2.58
C GLU A 283 5.92 20.31 -2.05
N PHE A 284 6.85 19.41 -2.35
CA PHE A 284 6.87 18.01 -1.91
C PHE A 284 7.94 17.72 -0.85
N ALA A 285 8.65 18.74 -0.36
CA ALA A 285 9.74 18.57 0.61
C ALA A 285 9.25 17.99 1.96
N HIS A 286 7.96 18.07 2.25
CA HIS A 286 7.33 17.51 3.44
C HIS A 286 6.95 16.03 3.30
N TYR A 287 7.04 15.45 2.09
CA TYR A 287 6.70 14.05 1.85
C TYR A 287 7.64 13.12 2.60
N LYS A 288 7.07 12.08 3.18
CA LYS A 288 7.79 11.04 3.92
C LYS A 288 8.31 9.94 3.00
N ARG A 289 9.10 9.00 3.53
CA ARG A 289 9.66 7.85 2.82
C ARG A 289 10.64 8.25 1.70
N PRO A 290 11.65 9.11 1.97
CA PRO A 290 12.62 9.54 0.95
C PRO A 290 13.43 8.37 0.35
N GLU A 291 13.52 7.23 1.02
CA GLU A 291 14.17 6.03 0.49
C GLU A 291 13.49 5.47 -0.77
N ARG A 292 12.19 5.79 -1.01
CA ARG A 292 11.47 5.42 -2.23
C ARG A 292 11.90 6.23 -3.46
N LEU A 293 12.54 7.38 -3.27
CA LEU A 293 12.98 8.26 -4.36
C LEU A 293 13.97 7.58 -5.31
N ARG A 294 14.81 6.67 -4.80
CA ARG A 294 15.78 5.96 -5.64
C ARG A 294 15.08 5.12 -6.72
N GLN A 295 14.04 4.39 -6.35
CA GLN A 295 13.24 3.62 -7.30
C GLN A 295 12.57 4.54 -8.33
N PHE A 296 12.09 5.70 -7.85
CA PHE A 296 11.46 6.72 -8.68
C PHE A 296 12.42 7.28 -9.74
N TYR A 297 13.64 7.70 -9.37
CA TYR A 297 14.65 8.19 -10.33
C TYR A 297 15.02 7.13 -11.35
N LYS A 298 15.21 5.90 -10.91
CA LYS A 298 15.55 4.76 -11.75
C LYS A 298 14.46 4.51 -12.80
N LEU A 299 13.20 4.47 -12.36
CA LEU A 299 12.05 4.28 -13.25
C LEU A 299 11.98 5.37 -14.33
N PHE A 300 12.04 6.66 -13.93
CA PHE A 300 11.96 7.75 -14.89
C PHE A 300 13.19 7.83 -15.80
N TYR A 301 14.38 7.59 -15.27
CA TYR A 301 15.59 7.56 -16.07
C TYR A 301 15.49 6.54 -17.22
N HIS A 302 15.04 5.32 -16.91
CA HIS A 302 14.86 4.29 -17.93
C HIS A 302 13.73 4.62 -18.91
N GLN A 303 12.59 5.09 -18.43
CA GLN A 303 11.50 5.49 -19.32
C GLN A 303 11.87 6.62 -20.26
N LEU A 304 12.61 7.63 -19.79
CA LEU A 304 13.08 8.73 -20.61
C LEU A 304 14.16 8.28 -21.61
N ALA A 305 15.05 7.38 -21.23
CA ALA A 305 16.09 6.86 -22.11
C ALA A 305 15.51 5.93 -23.21
N GLU A 306 14.47 5.15 -22.91
CA GLU A 306 13.89 4.17 -23.82
C GLU A 306 12.84 4.75 -24.77
N THR A 307 12.08 5.75 -24.34
CA THR A 307 10.88 6.20 -25.05
C THR A 307 10.94 7.65 -25.54
N GLY A 308 11.96 8.43 -25.15
CA GLY A 308 12.02 9.86 -25.47
C GLY A 308 10.85 10.67 -24.89
N TYR A 309 10.30 10.23 -23.79
CA TYR A 309 9.03 10.66 -23.18
C TYR A 309 9.10 12.06 -22.56
#